data_197be2ae97543520cad7d0286689692c
#
_entry.id   197be2ae97543520cad7d0286689692c
#
_cell.length_a   1.000
_cell.length_b   1.000
_cell.length_c   1.000
_cell.angle_alpha   90.00
_cell.angle_beta   90.00
_cell.angle_gamma   90.00
#
_symmetry.space_group_name_H-M   'P 1'
#
loop_
_entity.id
_entity.type
_entity.pdbx_description
1 polymer ?
#
loop_
_entity_poly.entity_id
_entity_poly.type
_entity_poly.pdbx_seq_one_letter_code
_entity_poly.pdbx_strand_id
1 'polypeptide(L)'
;KLMAISREKIKKKNFWYNTLKPYVDFVTKIYFRTTVHNYHKVPKNDIIIYTPNHQNALMDALAILATVDTQPVFLARADIFKKKTIEKILTFLKILPIYRIRDGKESLKNNEAIFRKTVDVLKNKNGLVILPEGSHAGLRKLRTLKKGISRIAFEAEEANDFKLNIKIIPVGL
;
A
#
# COMPACT_ATOMS: atom_id res chain seq x y z
N LYS A 1 -21.59 6.23 0.75
CA LYS A 1 -21.36 5.11 -0.20
C LYS A 1 -19.99 5.35 -0.83
N LEU A 2 -18.91 4.84 -0.22
CA LEU A 2 -17.58 4.90 -0.83
C LEU A 2 -17.63 4.18 -2.19
N MET A 3 -17.16 4.88 -3.22
CA MET A 3 -17.10 4.35 -4.57
C MET A 3 -16.18 3.13 -4.57
N ALA A 4 -16.75 1.94 -4.69
CA ALA A 4 -15.98 0.72 -4.70
C ALA A 4 -15.12 0.68 -5.96
N ILE A 5 -13.80 0.88 -5.80
CA ILE A 5 -12.87 0.60 -6.90
C ILE A 5 -13.16 -0.81 -7.39
N SER A 6 -13.49 -0.98 -8.67
CA SER A 6 -13.78 -2.31 -9.19
C SER A 6 -12.54 -3.20 -9.06
N ARG A 7 -12.74 -4.49 -8.75
CA ARG A 7 -11.64 -5.47 -8.60
C ARG A 7 -10.73 -5.48 -9.83
N GLU A 8 -11.28 -5.29 -11.03
CA GLU A 8 -10.53 -5.27 -12.28
C GLU A 8 -9.64 -4.03 -12.45
N LYS A 9 -10.12 -2.85 -12.03
CA LYS A 9 -9.33 -1.61 -12.13
C LYS A 9 -8.09 -1.63 -11.23
N ILE A 10 -8.15 -2.32 -10.10
CA ILE A 10 -6.99 -2.47 -9.20
C ILE A 10 -5.92 -3.36 -9.83
N LYS A 11 -6.33 -4.41 -10.56
CA LYS A 11 -5.43 -5.38 -11.19
C LYS A 11 -4.66 -4.79 -12.37
N LYS A 12 -5.31 -3.95 -13.18
CA LYS A 12 -4.72 -3.41 -14.41
C LYS A 12 -3.71 -2.29 -14.09
N LYS A 13 -2.56 -2.32 -14.78
CA LYS A 13 -1.64 -1.18 -14.78
C LYS A 13 -2.36 0.03 -15.36
N ASN A 14 -2.29 1.17 -14.68
CA ASN A 14 -2.92 2.40 -15.15
C ASN A 14 -2.00 3.08 -16.16
N PHE A 15 -2.47 3.27 -17.39
CA PHE A 15 -1.70 3.96 -18.45
C PHE A 15 -1.22 5.35 -18.00
N TRP A 16 -2.11 6.15 -17.44
CA TRP A 16 -1.78 7.48 -16.92
C TRP A 16 -0.75 7.47 -15.80
N TYR A 17 -0.80 6.43 -14.95
CA TYR A 17 0.23 6.24 -13.91
C TYR A 17 1.60 5.98 -14.53
N ASN A 18 1.69 5.11 -15.53
CA ASN A 18 2.95 4.79 -16.18
C ASN A 18 3.54 6.00 -16.93
N THR A 19 2.70 6.89 -17.45
CA THR A 19 3.14 8.12 -18.11
C THR A 19 3.59 9.17 -17.09
N LEU A 20 2.91 9.28 -15.94
CA LEU A 20 3.23 10.25 -14.90
C LEU A 20 4.41 9.81 -14.02
N LYS A 21 4.59 8.50 -13.81
CA LYS A 21 5.64 7.96 -12.95
C LYS A 21 7.05 8.45 -13.31
N PRO A 22 7.54 8.40 -14.55
CA PRO A 22 8.88 8.88 -14.89
C PRO A 22 9.11 10.35 -14.51
N TYR A 23 8.08 11.17 -14.68
CA TYR A 23 8.14 12.59 -14.28
C TYR A 23 8.25 12.75 -12.76
N VAL A 24 7.41 12.04 -12.01
CA VAL A 24 7.44 12.06 -10.53
C VAL A 24 8.78 11.52 -10.03
N ASP A 25 9.28 10.42 -10.59
CA ASP A 25 10.58 9.83 -10.22
C ASP A 25 11.73 10.82 -10.49
N PHE A 26 11.71 11.52 -11.61
CA PHE A 26 12.69 12.53 -11.97
C PHE A 26 12.69 13.70 -10.97
N VAL A 27 11.51 14.27 -10.70
CA VAL A 27 11.36 15.38 -9.73
C VAL A 27 11.80 14.95 -8.32
N THR A 28 11.39 13.74 -7.89
CA THR A 28 11.76 13.20 -6.59
C THR A 28 13.28 13.02 -6.46
N LYS A 29 13.93 12.47 -7.49
CA LYS A 29 15.40 12.30 -7.51
C LYS A 29 16.16 13.62 -7.45
N ILE A 30 15.70 14.66 -8.16
CA ILE A 30 16.33 15.97 -8.12
C ILE A 30 16.18 16.61 -6.74
N TYR A 31 14.96 16.58 -6.19
CA TYR A 31 14.66 17.28 -4.95
C TYR A 31 15.26 16.59 -3.71
N PHE A 32 15.17 15.26 -3.63
CA PHE A 32 15.53 14.51 -2.41
C PHE A 32 16.89 13.80 -2.45
N ARG A 33 17.61 13.79 -3.59
CA ARG A 33 18.87 13.03 -3.74
C ARG A 33 18.77 11.62 -3.14
N THR A 34 17.73 10.89 -3.52
CA THR A 34 17.43 9.57 -2.94
C THR A 34 18.47 8.52 -3.32
N THR A 35 18.95 7.77 -2.32
CA THR A 35 19.78 6.59 -2.53
C THR A 35 19.04 5.37 -2.01
N VAL A 36 18.99 4.30 -2.81
CA VAL A 36 18.28 3.07 -2.45
C VAL A 36 19.30 1.97 -2.20
N HIS A 37 19.29 1.40 -1.01
CA HIS A 37 20.16 0.31 -0.62
C HIS A 37 19.44 -1.03 -0.67
N ASN A 38 20.17 -2.10 -1.06
CA ASN A 38 19.69 -3.49 -1.06
C ASN A 38 18.48 -3.80 -1.96
N TYR A 39 18.06 -2.91 -2.85
CA TYR A 39 16.91 -3.16 -3.74
C TYR A 39 17.11 -4.41 -4.62
N HIS A 40 18.35 -4.71 -4.98
CA HIS A 40 18.70 -5.92 -5.75
C HIS A 40 18.37 -7.24 -5.03
N LYS A 41 18.20 -7.21 -3.69
CA LYS A 41 17.81 -8.37 -2.87
C LYS A 41 16.29 -8.60 -2.86
N VAL A 42 15.51 -7.64 -3.34
CA VAL A 42 14.05 -7.77 -3.39
C VAL A 42 13.68 -8.68 -4.57
N PRO A 43 12.97 -9.80 -4.32
CA PRO A 43 12.63 -10.74 -5.38
C PRO A 43 11.63 -10.11 -6.36
N LYS A 44 11.94 -10.13 -7.66
CA LYS A 44 11.13 -9.44 -8.68
C LYS A 44 9.81 -10.14 -9.02
N ASN A 45 9.74 -11.45 -8.82
CA ASN A 45 8.61 -12.28 -9.27
C ASN A 45 7.74 -12.83 -8.11
N ASP A 46 8.06 -12.47 -6.88
CA ASP A 46 7.35 -12.93 -5.70
C ASP A 46 6.15 -12.05 -5.35
N ILE A 47 5.30 -12.56 -4.50
CA ILE A 47 4.20 -11.82 -3.91
C ILE A 47 4.73 -11.05 -2.70
N ILE A 48 4.72 -9.72 -2.78
CA ILE A 48 5.43 -8.86 -1.81
C ILE A 48 4.46 -7.97 -1.05
N ILE A 49 4.68 -7.90 0.27
CA ILE A 49 4.13 -6.85 1.14
C ILE A 49 5.30 -6.00 1.62
N TYR A 50 5.35 -4.74 1.17
CA TYR A 50 6.31 -3.76 1.66
C TYR A 50 5.81 -3.15 2.97
N THR A 51 6.68 -3.07 3.96
CA THR A 51 6.36 -2.56 5.30
C THR A 51 7.29 -1.42 5.71
N PRO A 52 7.10 -0.22 5.13
CA PRO A 52 7.92 0.94 5.46
C PRO A 52 7.57 1.50 6.84
N ASN A 53 8.57 2.07 7.54
CA ASN A 53 8.30 2.92 8.69
C ASN A 53 7.53 4.18 8.26
N HIS A 54 6.86 4.86 9.19
CA HIS A 54 5.91 5.93 8.85
C HIS A 54 6.14 7.19 9.67
N GLN A 55 6.95 8.10 9.11
CA GLN A 55 7.34 9.35 9.78
C GLN A 55 6.77 10.61 9.10
N ASN A 56 6.69 10.62 7.76
CA ASN A 56 6.39 11.80 6.96
C ASN A 56 5.14 11.66 6.07
N ALA A 57 4.09 11.03 6.57
CA ALA A 57 2.79 10.96 5.89
C ALA A 57 2.87 10.62 4.37
N LEU A 58 2.55 11.58 3.50
CA LEU A 58 2.53 11.38 2.05
C LEU A 58 3.94 11.12 1.47
N MET A 59 4.98 11.70 2.06
CA MET A 59 6.33 11.58 1.53
C MET A 59 6.86 10.16 1.61
N ASP A 60 6.50 9.40 2.64
CA ASP A 60 6.87 8.00 2.76
C ASP A 60 6.27 7.16 1.62
N ALA A 61 5.02 7.43 1.26
CA ALA A 61 4.36 6.77 0.13
C ALA A 61 5.02 7.13 -1.21
N LEU A 62 5.38 8.40 -1.42
CA LEU A 62 6.08 8.85 -2.62
C LEU A 62 7.48 8.24 -2.74
N ALA A 63 8.23 8.12 -1.63
CA ALA A 63 9.54 7.47 -1.61
C ALA A 63 9.45 6.00 -2.08
N ILE A 64 8.44 5.25 -1.60
CA ILE A 64 8.20 3.89 -2.07
C ILE A 64 7.82 3.87 -3.56
N LEU A 65 6.89 4.73 -4.00
CA LEU A 65 6.48 4.80 -5.39
C LEU A 65 7.64 5.12 -6.34
N ALA A 66 8.56 5.99 -5.93
CA ALA A 66 9.74 6.35 -6.73
C ALA A 66 10.81 5.24 -6.75
N THR A 67 10.75 4.29 -5.83
CA THR A 67 11.77 3.22 -5.69
C THR A 67 11.36 1.94 -6.39
N VAL A 68 10.07 1.56 -6.33
CA VAL A 68 9.61 0.28 -6.89
C VAL A 68 9.22 0.40 -8.36
N ASP A 69 9.59 -0.61 -9.17
CA ASP A 69 9.31 -0.64 -10.60
C ASP A 69 7.84 -0.96 -10.93
N THR A 70 7.10 -1.49 -9.96
CA THR A 70 5.69 -1.82 -10.10
C THR A 70 4.79 -0.68 -9.61
N GLN A 71 3.48 -0.79 -9.86
CA GLN A 71 2.49 0.08 -9.25
C GLN A 71 1.91 -0.59 -8.00
N PRO A 72 2.52 -0.42 -6.81
CA PRO A 72 2.03 -1.07 -5.60
C PRO A 72 0.70 -0.46 -5.17
N VAL A 73 -0.08 -1.25 -4.46
CA VAL A 73 -1.34 -0.81 -3.85
C VAL A 73 -1.08 -0.47 -2.39
N PHE A 74 -1.53 0.70 -1.97
CA PHE A 74 -1.37 1.16 -0.58
C PHE A 74 -2.64 0.92 0.22
N LEU A 75 -2.48 0.59 1.49
CA LEU A 75 -3.56 0.64 2.47
C LEU A 75 -3.44 1.90 3.31
N ALA A 76 -4.49 2.70 3.33
CA ALA A 76 -4.55 3.93 4.11
C ALA A 76 -5.86 4.01 4.91
N ARG A 77 -5.87 4.84 5.95
CA ARG A 77 -7.03 5.02 6.83
C ARG A 77 -8.26 5.51 6.06
N ALA A 78 -9.43 4.91 6.32
CA ALA A 78 -10.67 5.25 5.63
C ALA A 78 -11.11 6.71 5.86
N ASP A 79 -10.71 7.34 6.97
CA ASP A 79 -11.08 8.72 7.29
C ASP A 79 -10.50 9.78 6.32
N ILE A 80 -9.42 9.47 5.60
CA ILE A 80 -8.86 10.36 4.58
C ILE A 80 -9.70 10.41 3.29
N PHE A 81 -10.59 9.44 3.08
CA PHE A 81 -11.44 9.33 1.89
C PHE A 81 -12.76 10.12 1.98
N LYS A 82 -12.94 10.96 3.00
CA LYS A 82 -14.22 11.68 3.24
C LYS A 82 -14.61 12.64 2.11
N LYS A 83 -13.63 13.29 1.48
CA LYS A 83 -13.89 14.24 0.39
C LYS A 83 -13.84 13.52 -0.96
N LYS A 84 -14.89 13.65 -1.79
CA LYS A 84 -15.00 13.00 -3.12
C LYS A 84 -13.80 13.26 -4.04
N THR A 85 -13.24 14.47 -4.01
CA THR A 85 -12.06 14.82 -4.81
C THR A 85 -10.84 14.03 -4.35
N ILE A 86 -10.62 13.96 -3.02
CA ILE A 86 -9.52 13.19 -2.43
C ILE A 86 -9.71 11.70 -2.71
N GLU A 87 -10.93 11.19 -2.55
CA GLU A 87 -11.25 9.78 -2.88
C GLU A 87 -10.87 9.43 -4.33
N LYS A 88 -11.18 10.30 -5.30
CA LYS A 88 -10.81 10.10 -6.71
C LYS A 88 -9.29 10.04 -6.90
N ILE A 89 -8.55 10.96 -6.28
CA ILE A 89 -7.08 11.01 -6.35
C ILE A 89 -6.47 9.74 -5.71
N LEU A 90 -6.91 9.39 -4.51
CA LEU A 90 -6.42 8.20 -3.80
C LEU A 90 -6.73 6.92 -4.57
N THR A 91 -7.92 6.85 -5.17
CA THR A 91 -8.33 5.73 -6.05
C THR A 91 -7.45 5.63 -7.29
N PHE A 92 -7.12 6.75 -7.92
CA PHE A 92 -6.20 6.82 -9.06
C PHE A 92 -4.80 6.30 -8.68
N LEU A 93 -4.32 6.66 -7.50
CA LEU A 93 -3.05 6.21 -6.94
C LEU A 93 -3.08 4.77 -6.41
N LYS A 94 -4.21 4.06 -6.56
CA LYS A 94 -4.44 2.70 -6.02
C LYS A 94 -4.28 2.61 -4.50
N ILE A 95 -4.74 3.62 -3.80
CA ILE A 95 -4.80 3.59 -2.34
C ILE A 95 -6.18 3.08 -1.91
N LEU A 96 -6.21 2.02 -1.11
CA LEU A 96 -7.42 1.39 -0.58
C LEU A 96 -7.68 1.84 0.86
N PRO A 97 -8.93 2.11 1.22
CA PRO A 97 -9.28 2.44 2.60
C PRO A 97 -9.21 1.20 3.50
N ILE A 98 -8.72 1.36 4.73
CA ILE A 98 -8.85 0.37 5.80
C ILE A 98 -9.60 0.99 6.98
N TYR A 99 -10.61 0.28 7.48
CA TYR A 99 -11.44 0.71 8.60
C TYR A 99 -10.91 0.13 9.90
N ARG A 100 -10.92 0.93 10.96
CA ARG A 100 -10.49 0.55 12.30
C ARG A 100 -11.71 0.28 13.18
N ILE A 101 -11.52 -0.44 14.29
CA ILE A 101 -12.56 -0.75 15.26
C ILE A 101 -13.27 0.53 15.74
N ARG A 102 -12.53 1.61 15.95
CA ARG A 102 -13.07 2.93 16.35
C ARG A 102 -13.90 3.64 15.27
N ASP A 103 -13.86 3.17 14.03
CA ASP A 103 -14.63 3.72 12.91
C ASP A 103 -16.06 3.13 12.87
N GLY A 104 -16.40 2.26 13.85
CA GLY A 104 -17.72 1.64 14.05
C GLY A 104 -17.80 0.20 13.55
N LYS A 105 -18.64 -0.60 14.20
CA LYS A 105 -18.79 -2.04 13.86
C LYS A 105 -19.29 -2.28 12.44
N GLU A 106 -20.18 -1.44 11.92
CA GLU A 106 -20.66 -1.54 10.53
C GLU A 106 -19.55 -1.29 9.51
N SER A 107 -18.63 -0.36 9.84
CA SER A 107 -17.49 -0.07 8.98
C SER A 107 -16.54 -1.25 8.86
N LEU A 108 -16.46 -2.12 9.86
CA LEU A 108 -15.61 -3.32 9.81
C LEU A 108 -16.08 -4.33 8.76
N LYS A 109 -17.39 -4.41 8.47
CA LYS A 109 -17.92 -5.26 7.38
C LYS A 109 -17.32 -4.87 6.02
N ASN A 110 -16.98 -3.59 5.83
CA ASN A 110 -16.35 -3.12 4.62
C ASN A 110 -14.91 -3.66 4.46
N ASN A 111 -14.24 -3.99 5.56
CA ASN A 111 -12.88 -4.55 5.51
C ASN A 111 -12.85 -5.90 4.82
N GLU A 112 -13.90 -6.70 4.88
CA GLU A 112 -13.94 -7.98 4.17
C GLU A 112 -13.85 -7.78 2.65
N ALA A 113 -14.58 -6.80 2.11
CA ALA A 113 -14.49 -6.46 0.69
C ALA A 113 -13.11 -5.89 0.32
N ILE A 114 -12.50 -5.09 1.20
CA ILE A 114 -11.14 -4.57 1.02
C ILE A 114 -10.13 -5.70 1.08
N PHE A 115 -10.28 -6.62 2.03
CA PHE A 115 -9.43 -7.79 2.18
C PHE A 115 -9.43 -8.64 0.89
N ARG A 116 -10.59 -8.97 0.34
CA ARG A 116 -10.69 -9.71 -0.94
C ARG A 116 -9.92 -8.99 -2.07
N LYS A 117 -10.01 -7.65 -2.15
CA LYS A 117 -9.25 -6.85 -3.11
C LYS A 117 -7.75 -6.93 -2.86
N THR A 118 -7.34 -6.94 -1.60
CA THR A 118 -5.94 -7.07 -1.21
C THR A 118 -5.36 -8.43 -1.62
N VAL A 119 -6.12 -9.51 -1.44
CA VAL A 119 -5.74 -10.85 -1.92
C VAL A 119 -5.59 -10.86 -3.44
N ASP A 120 -6.52 -10.23 -4.18
CA ASP A 120 -6.42 -10.11 -5.64
C ASP A 120 -5.18 -9.33 -6.07
N VAL A 121 -4.81 -8.26 -5.35
CA VAL A 121 -3.61 -7.48 -5.60
C VAL A 121 -2.36 -8.34 -5.43
N LEU A 122 -2.29 -9.09 -4.34
CA LEU A 122 -1.17 -9.99 -4.05
C LEU A 122 -1.04 -11.08 -5.11
N LYS A 123 -2.13 -11.75 -5.49
CA LYS A 123 -2.14 -12.75 -6.57
C LYS A 123 -1.63 -12.22 -7.91
N ASN A 124 -1.86 -10.95 -8.20
CA ASN A 124 -1.38 -10.32 -9.44
C ASN A 124 0.06 -9.76 -9.33
N LYS A 125 0.76 -10.02 -8.23
CA LYS A 125 2.15 -9.58 -7.99
C LYS A 125 2.36 -8.07 -8.13
N ASN A 126 1.32 -7.27 -7.83
CA ASN A 126 1.42 -5.80 -7.92
C ASN A 126 2.16 -5.16 -6.74
N GLY A 127 2.43 -5.93 -5.70
CA GLY A 127 2.96 -5.43 -4.44
C GLY A 127 1.88 -4.73 -3.61
N LEU A 128 1.94 -4.93 -2.31
CA LEU A 128 1.08 -4.27 -1.33
C LEU A 128 1.95 -3.47 -0.38
N VAL A 129 1.59 -2.22 -0.09
CA VAL A 129 2.29 -1.39 0.90
C VAL A 129 1.39 -1.19 2.10
N ILE A 130 1.88 -1.58 3.25
CA ILE A 130 1.20 -1.42 4.54
C ILE A 130 2.13 -0.70 5.49
N LEU A 131 1.71 0.43 6.02
CA LEU A 131 2.44 1.20 7.01
C LEU A 131 2.16 0.62 8.41
N PRO A 132 3.11 -0.14 9.00
CA PRO A 132 2.84 -0.99 10.16
C PRO A 132 2.51 -0.21 11.43
N GLU A 133 2.95 1.04 11.51
CA GLU A 133 2.72 1.91 12.66
C GLU A 133 1.27 2.44 12.72
N GLY A 134 0.57 2.46 11.57
CA GLY A 134 -0.82 2.88 11.46
C GLY A 134 -1.09 4.37 11.72
N SER A 135 -0.07 5.14 12.05
CA SER A 135 -0.11 6.62 12.17
C SER A 135 1.31 7.17 12.25
N HIS A 136 1.52 8.39 11.76
CA HIS A 136 2.77 9.14 11.90
C HIS A 136 2.73 10.05 13.13
N ALA A 137 3.90 10.40 13.67
CA ALA A 137 4.00 11.28 14.83
C ALA A 137 5.07 12.39 14.69
N GLY A 138 5.68 12.53 13.50
CA GLY A 138 6.77 13.49 13.27
C GLY A 138 8.05 13.25 14.08
N LEU A 139 8.13 12.11 14.76
CA LEU A 139 9.29 11.71 15.55
C LEU A 139 10.09 10.67 14.76
N ARG A 140 11.41 10.87 14.67
CA ARG A 140 12.35 9.91 14.05
C ARG A 140 12.58 8.67 14.94
N LYS A 141 11.48 8.00 15.32
CA LYS A 141 11.49 6.81 16.17
C LYS A 141 10.47 5.81 15.67
N LEU A 142 10.89 4.56 15.54
CA LEU A 142 9.98 3.46 15.21
C LEU A 142 8.92 3.32 16.31
N ARG A 143 7.67 3.26 15.91
CA ARG A 143 6.52 3.08 16.81
C ARG A 143 6.14 1.61 16.90
N THR A 144 5.28 1.30 17.87
CA THR A 144 4.74 -0.06 18.03
C THR A 144 4.03 -0.52 16.75
N LEU A 145 4.51 -1.61 16.20
CA LEU A 145 3.96 -2.23 14.99
C LEU A 145 2.59 -2.85 15.29
N LYS A 146 1.65 -2.65 14.39
CA LYS A 146 0.29 -3.19 14.51
C LYS A 146 0.21 -4.57 13.86
N LYS A 147 -0.64 -5.45 14.44
CA LYS A 147 -0.85 -6.83 13.95
C LYS A 147 -1.54 -6.93 12.57
N GLY A 148 -1.93 -5.80 11.97
CA GLY A 148 -2.66 -5.78 10.70
C GLY A 148 -1.93 -6.44 9.53
N ILE A 149 -0.59 -6.32 9.47
CA ILE A 149 0.22 -6.93 8.40
C ILE A 149 0.18 -8.45 8.50
N SER A 150 0.48 -8.98 9.67
CA SER A 150 0.48 -10.44 9.91
C SER A 150 -0.90 -11.03 9.63
N ARG A 151 -1.96 -10.34 10.07
CA ARG A 151 -3.32 -10.76 9.80
C ARG A 151 -3.61 -10.81 8.29
N ILE A 152 -3.30 -9.77 7.54
CA ILE A 152 -3.52 -9.73 6.08
C ILE A 152 -2.71 -10.83 5.38
N ALA A 153 -1.44 -11.03 5.76
CA ALA A 153 -0.61 -12.06 5.17
C ALA A 153 -1.16 -13.46 5.44
N PHE A 154 -1.49 -13.79 6.69
CA PHE A 154 -2.02 -15.10 7.05
C PHE A 154 -3.40 -15.39 6.44
N GLU A 155 -4.32 -14.43 6.49
CA GLU A 155 -5.64 -14.60 5.86
C GLU A 155 -5.54 -14.76 4.33
N ALA A 156 -4.56 -14.09 3.68
CA ALA A 156 -4.32 -14.28 2.27
C ALA A 156 -3.73 -15.66 1.95
N GLU A 157 -2.80 -16.13 2.76
CA GLU A 157 -2.22 -17.47 2.62
C GLU A 157 -3.27 -18.56 2.88
N GLU A 158 -4.06 -18.44 3.95
CA GLU A 158 -5.15 -19.38 4.29
C GLU A 158 -6.17 -19.46 3.16
N ALA A 159 -6.61 -18.32 2.62
CA ALA A 159 -7.55 -18.27 1.49
C ALA A 159 -6.99 -18.88 0.18
N ASN A 160 -5.73 -19.29 0.16
CA ASN A 160 -5.04 -19.86 -1.00
C ASN A 160 -4.23 -21.12 -0.64
N ASP A 161 -4.68 -21.87 0.36
CA ASP A 161 -4.06 -23.12 0.81
C ASP A 161 -2.56 -22.98 1.11
N PHE A 162 -2.13 -21.85 1.64
CA PHE A 162 -0.73 -21.53 1.95
C PHE A 162 0.24 -21.66 0.76
N LYS A 163 -0.25 -21.37 -0.45
CA LYS A 163 0.53 -21.50 -1.69
C LYS A 163 1.05 -20.19 -2.28
N LEU A 164 0.70 -19.05 -1.67
CA LEU A 164 1.12 -17.73 -2.18
C LEU A 164 2.60 -17.45 -1.94
N ASN A 165 3.18 -17.97 -0.86
CA ASN A 165 4.57 -17.75 -0.44
C ASN A 165 4.89 -16.25 -0.31
N ILE A 166 4.03 -15.52 0.40
CA ILE A 166 4.11 -14.06 0.56
C ILE A 166 5.41 -13.67 1.25
N LYS A 167 6.13 -12.72 0.65
CA LYS A 167 7.34 -12.13 1.23
C LYS A 167 7.01 -10.79 1.88
N ILE A 168 7.38 -10.62 3.14
CA ILE A 168 7.26 -9.34 3.84
C ILE A 168 8.62 -8.66 3.81
N ILE A 169 8.70 -7.49 3.18
CA ILE A 169 9.93 -6.72 3.01
C ILE A 169 9.87 -5.48 3.89
N PRO A 170 10.64 -5.44 5.00
CA PRO A 170 10.77 -4.23 5.80
C PRO A 170 11.57 -3.17 5.02
N VAL A 171 11.11 -1.92 5.07
CA VAL A 171 11.74 -0.79 4.40
C VAL A 171 12.00 0.31 5.42
N GLY A 172 13.26 0.74 5.52
CA GLY A 172 13.66 1.92 6.30
C GLY A 172 13.64 3.16 5.40
N LEU A 173 12.97 4.22 5.85
CA LEU A 173 12.91 5.53 5.20
C LEU A 173 13.59 6.59 6.05
#